data_f9662cf7d6f4ddcd508f00e178eed2a5
#
_entry.id   f9662cf7d6f4ddcd508f00e178eed2a5
#
_cell.length_a   1.000
_cell.length_b   1.000
_cell.length_c   1.000
_cell.angle_alpha   90.00
_cell.angle_beta   90.00
_cell.angle_gamma   90.00
#
_symmetry.space_group_name_H-M   'P 1'
#
loop_
_entity.id
_entity.type
_entity.pdbx_description
1 polymer ?
#
loop_
_entity_poly.entity_id
_entity_poly.type
_entity_poly.pdbx_seq_one_letter_code
_entity_poly.pdbx_strand_id
1 'polypeptide(L)'
;MKIGVPKEIKPQENRIGLTPESVKTLVGEGHEVLVENNGGFEAGFDNDQYTKAGAKIVKTAGDIFNDADIIVKVKEPQKVEVDMLRENQILYTYLHFCLLYTSDAADDTS
;
A
#
# COMPACT_ATOMS: atom_id res chain seq x y z
N MET A 1 -10.73 2.40 -8.97
CA MET A 1 -9.35 1.89 -8.82
C MET A 1 -9.19 1.30 -7.44
N LYS A 2 -8.53 0.16 -7.35
CA LYS A 2 -8.23 -0.46 -6.06
C LYS A 2 -6.85 -0.01 -5.59
N ILE A 3 -6.83 0.64 -4.43
CA ILE A 3 -5.62 1.19 -3.83
C ILE A 3 -5.23 0.32 -2.66
N GLY A 4 -4.01 -0.22 -2.67
CA GLY A 4 -3.55 -1.10 -1.61
C GLY A 4 -2.49 -0.44 -0.74
N VAL A 5 -2.60 -0.62 0.57
CA VAL A 5 -1.68 -0.03 1.54
C VAL A 5 -1.14 -1.14 2.43
N PRO A 6 0.00 -1.71 2.08
CA PRO A 6 0.60 -2.75 2.91
C PRO A 6 1.26 -2.16 4.14
N LYS A 7 1.44 -2.98 5.16
CA LYS A 7 2.24 -2.61 6.32
C LYS A 7 3.70 -2.44 5.89
N GLU A 8 4.34 -1.38 6.37
CA GLU A 8 5.76 -1.18 6.08
C GLU A 8 6.60 -2.23 6.80
N ILE A 9 7.53 -2.83 6.09
CA ILE A 9 8.37 -3.89 6.64
C ILE A 9 9.84 -3.52 6.72
N LYS A 10 10.23 -2.35 6.20
CA LYS A 10 11.61 -1.89 6.35
C LYS A 10 11.89 -1.61 7.82
N PRO A 11 13.05 -2.06 8.36
CA PRO A 11 13.37 -1.83 9.77
C PRO A 11 13.22 -0.38 10.18
N GLN A 12 12.62 -0.16 11.35
CA GLN A 12 12.41 1.16 11.93
C GLN A 12 11.44 2.07 11.19
N GLU A 13 10.69 1.54 10.21
CA GLU A 13 9.67 2.32 9.55
C GLU A 13 8.32 2.07 10.23
N ASN A 14 7.80 3.08 10.91
CA ASN A 14 6.55 2.99 11.65
C ASN A 14 5.39 3.73 10.98
N ARG A 15 5.69 4.46 9.89
CA ARG A 15 4.66 5.18 9.16
C ARG A 15 3.92 4.24 8.21
N ILE A 16 2.82 4.73 7.69
CA ILE A 16 1.99 3.98 6.74
C ILE A 16 1.65 4.87 5.55
N GLY A 17 1.43 4.27 4.40
CA GLY A 17 1.24 4.99 3.15
C GLY A 17 0.04 5.93 3.11
N LEU A 18 -1.06 5.58 3.78
CA LEU A 18 -2.25 6.42 3.85
C LEU A 18 -2.77 6.47 5.27
N THR A 19 -3.16 7.67 5.72
CA THR A 19 -3.85 7.84 7.00
C THR A 19 -5.34 7.53 6.82
N PRO A 20 -6.08 7.28 7.91
CA PRO A 20 -7.52 7.11 7.80
C PRO A 20 -8.22 8.30 7.13
N GLU A 21 -7.74 9.52 7.39
CA GLU A 21 -8.31 10.70 6.77
C GLU A 21 -8.12 10.69 5.25
N SER A 22 -6.92 10.33 4.78
CA SER A 22 -6.65 10.21 3.35
C SER A 22 -7.50 9.12 2.71
N VAL A 23 -7.69 8.01 3.42
CA VAL A 23 -8.54 6.91 2.96
C VAL A 23 -9.97 7.40 2.77
N LYS A 24 -10.49 8.16 3.74
CA LYS A 24 -11.85 8.69 3.66
C LYS A 24 -12.04 9.54 2.41
N THR A 25 -11.07 10.37 2.09
CA THR A 25 -11.11 11.20 0.89
C THR A 25 -11.16 10.35 -0.38
N LEU A 26 -10.28 9.35 -0.47
CA LEU A 26 -10.20 8.49 -1.64
C LEU A 26 -11.47 7.65 -1.83
N VAL A 27 -12.00 7.10 -0.74
CA VAL A 27 -13.24 6.33 -0.80
C VAL A 27 -14.39 7.24 -1.23
N GLY A 28 -14.42 8.49 -0.75
CA GLY A 28 -15.41 9.46 -1.15
C GLY A 28 -15.36 9.80 -2.64
N GLU A 29 -14.21 9.62 -3.26
CA GLU A 29 -14.02 9.85 -4.70
C GLU A 29 -14.31 8.59 -5.53
N GLY A 30 -14.75 7.52 -4.92
CA GLY A 30 -15.15 6.31 -5.64
C GLY A 30 -14.07 5.22 -5.72
N HIS A 31 -12.98 5.37 -5.02
CA HIS A 31 -11.93 4.35 -5.01
C HIS A 31 -12.17 3.33 -3.90
N GLU A 32 -11.70 2.11 -4.12
CA GLU A 32 -11.69 1.07 -3.10
C GLU A 32 -10.30 1.04 -2.48
N VAL A 33 -10.22 1.08 -1.16
CA VAL A 33 -8.95 1.09 -0.45
C VAL A 33 -8.81 -0.16 0.41
N LEU A 34 -7.72 -0.88 0.24
CA LEU A 34 -7.38 -2.09 1.00
C LEU A 34 -6.21 -1.76 1.91
N VAL A 35 -6.33 -2.05 3.20
CA VAL A 35 -5.27 -1.79 4.18
C VAL A 35 -4.92 -3.12 4.87
N GLU A 36 -3.64 -3.40 4.97
CA GLU A 36 -3.19 -4.62 5.64
C GLU A 36 -3.52 -4.56 7.13
N ASN A 37 -3.93 -5.71 7.68
CA ASN A 37 -4.23 -5.87 9.09
C ASN A 37 -3.12 -5.29 9.97
N ASN A 38 -3.49 -4.39 10.87
CA ASN A 38 -2.57 -3.69 11.76
C ASN A 38 -1.50 -2.86 11.03
N GLY A 39 -1.70 -2.57 9.75
CA GLY A 39 -0.72 -1.83 8.96
C GLY A 39 -0.41 -0.45 9.51
N GLY A 40 -1.39 0.21 10.10
CA GLY A 40 -1.21 1.55 10.68
C GLY A 40 -1.00 1.58 12.18
N PHE A 41 -0.91 0.42 12.82
CA PHE A 41 -0.87 0.36 14.28
C PHE A 41 0.31 1.13 14.87
N GLU A 42 1.48 0.97 14.29
CA GLU A 42 2.69 1.65 14.76
C GLU A 42 2.63 3.17 14.55
N ALA A 43 1.82 3.61 13.61
CA ALA A 43 1.62 5.04 13.35
C ALA A 43 0.50 5.63 14.21
N GLY A 44 -0.14 4.81 15.05
CA GLY A 44 -1.22 5.27 15.91
C GLY A 44 -2.61 5.08 15.33
N PHE A 45 -2.74 4.34 14.23
CA PHE A 45 -4.04 4.11 13.57
C PHE A 45 -4.38 2.63 13.62
N ASP A 46 -5.46 2.29 14.33
CA ASP A 46 -5.92 0.90 14.41
C ASP A 46 -6.83 0.55 13.22
N ASN A 47 -7.16 -0.73 13.11
CA ASN A 47 -8.01 -1.21 12.03
C ASN A 47 -9.38 -0.54 12.00
N ASP A 48 -9.96 -0.25 13.17
CA ASP A 48 -11.27 0.38 13.26
C ASP A 48 -11.28 1.76 12.64
N GLN A 49 -10.21 2.52 12.80
CA GLN A 49 -10.12 3.86 12.21
C GLN A 49 -10.15 3.77 10.68
N TYR A 50 -9.47 2.78 10.11
CA TYR A 50 -9.48 2.56 8.67
C TYR A 50 -10.83 2.07 8.18
N THR A 51 -11.45 1.15 8.92
CA THR A 51 -12.76 0.64 8.54
C THR A 51 -13.81 1.75 8.58
N LYS A 52 -13.77 2.62 9.58
CA LYS A 52 -14.69 3.75 9.67
C LYS A 52 -14.47 4.75 8.53
N ALA A 53 -13.24 4.84 8.04
CA ALA A 53 -12.94 5.70 6.90
C ALA A 53 -13.40 5.10 5.57
N GLY A 54 -13.80 3.84 5.56
CA GLY A 54 -14.30 3.17 4.37
C GLY A 54 -13.34 2.17 3.76
N ALA A 55 -12.19 1.91 4.39
CA ALA A 55 -11.24 0.93 3.88
C ALA A 55 -11.67 -0.49 4.24
N LYS A 56 -11.17 -1.43 3.47
CA LYS A 56 -11.31 -2.86 3.77
C LYS A 56 -9.99 -3.36 4.35
N ILE A 57 -10.06 -4.03 5.49
CA ILE A 57 -8.87 -4.63 6.11
C ILE A 57 -8.67 -6.02 5.52
N VAL A 58 -7.46 -6.29 5.05
CA VAL A 58 -7.09 -7.62 4.53
C VAL A 58 -5.99 -8.22 5.38
N LYS A 59 -5.89 -9.54 5.38
CA LYS A 59 -5.05 -10.25 6.35
C LYS A 59 -3.55 -10.11 6.11
N THR A 60 -3.12 -10.10 4.86
CA THR A 60 -1.70 -10.19 4.53
C THR A 60 -1.31 -9.21 3.44
N ALA A 61 0.00 -8.93 3.37
CA ALA A 61 0.53 -8.12 2.27
C ALA A 61 0.28 -8.79 0.92
N GLY A 62 0.37 -10.12 0.86
CA GLY A 62 0.07 -10.86 -0.37
C GLY A 62 -1.30 -10.56 -0.91
N ASP A 63 -2.30 -10.44 -0.05
CA ASP A 63 -3.67 -10.09 -0.45
C ASP A 63 -3.71 -8.69 -1.06
N ILE A 64 -2.93 -7.75 -0.49
CA ILE A 64 -2.84 -6.39 -1.03
C ILE A 64 -2.24 -6.42 -2.44
N PHE A 65 -1.06 -7.03 -2.57
CA PHE A 65 -0.35 -7.02 -3.86
C PHE A 65 -1.08 -7.79 -4.94
N ASN A 66 -1.84 -8.81 -4.56
CA ASN A 66 -2.58 -9.60 -5.53
C ASN A 66 -3.81 -8.87 -6.07
N ASP A 67 -4.39 -7.95 -5.32
CA ASP A 67 -5.69 -7.36 -5.67
C ASP A 67 -5.62 -5.87 -6.07
N ALA A 68 -4.65 -5.14 -5.59
CA ALA A 68 -4.60 -3.69 -5.80
C ALA A 68 -4.08 -3.31 -7.19
N ASP A 69 -4.61 -2.22 -7.72
CA ASP A 69 -4.12 -1.61 -8.96
C ASP A 69 -2.92 -0.72 -8.70
N ILE A 70 -2.93 -0.05 -7.55
CA ILE A 70 -1.81 0.79 -7.11
C ILE A 70 -1.46 0.45 -5.67
N ILE A 71 -0.17 0.35 -5.42
CA ILE A 71 0.37 0.13 -4.08
C ILE A 71 0.94 1.45 -3.59
N VAL A 72 0.52 1.89 -2.40
CA VAL A 72 1.00 3.14 -1.78
C VAL A 72 1.82 2.80 -0.56
N LYS A 73 3.08 3.23 -0.55
CA LYS A 73 4.02 2.96 0.53
C LYS A 73 4.81 4.21 0.91
N VAL A 74 5.39 4.20 2.10
CA VAL A 74 6.31 5.24 2.54
C VAL A 74 7.69 4.98 1.98
N LYS A 75 8.21 3.77 2.21
CA LYS A 75 9.56 3.38 1.80
C LYS A 75 9.54 2.55 0.53
N GLU A 76 10.70 2.44 -0.10
CA GLU A 76 10.88 1.61 -1.27
C GLU A 76 10.52 0.15 -0.96
N PRO A 77 10.05 -0.61 -1.95
CA PRO A 77 9.68 -1.99 -1.72
C PRO A 77 10.90 -2.83 -1.34
N GLN A 78 10.74 -3.66 -0.34
CA GLN A 78 11.77 -4.61 0.04
C GLN A 78 11.72 -5.82 -0.90
N LYS A 79 12.75 -6.64 -0.89
CA LYS A 79 12.85 -7.75 -1.84
C LYS A 79 11.61 -8.63 -1.88
N VAL A 80 11.09 -8.99 -0.71
CA VAL A 80 9.90 -9.84 -0.65
C VAL A 80 8.69 -9.16 -1.27
N GLU A 81 8.61 -7.84 -1.17
CA GLU A 81 7.53 -7.08 -1.78
C GLU A 81 7.69 -6.97 -3.29
N VAL A 82 8.93 -6.80 -3.76
CA VAL A 82 9.20 -6.77 -5.21
C VAL A 82 8.72 -8.07 -5.85
N ASP A 83 8.96 -9.20 -5.18
CA ASP A 83 8.54 -10.50 -5.67
C ASP A 83 7.01 -10.64 -5.77
N MET A 84 6.27 -9.82 -5.05
CA MET A 84 4.81 -9.84 -5.06
C MET A 84 4.20 -8.86 -6.06
N LEU A 85 4.99 -7.95 -6.63
CA LEU A 85 4.47 -6.98 -7.59
C LEU A 85 4.02 -7.67 -8.87
N ARG A 86 2.93 -7.16 -9.45
CA ARG A 86 2.36 -7.70 -10.68
C ARG A 86 2.64 -6.78 -11.85
N GLU A 87 2.68 -7.34 -13.04
CA GLU A 87 2.82 -6.56 -14.26
C GLU A 87 1.68 -5.55 -14.37
N ASN A 88 2.01 -4.33 -14.76
CA ASN A 88 1.07 -3.20 -14.90
C ASN A 88 0.54 -2.64 -13.57
N GLN A 89 1.04 -3.14 -12.45
CA GLN A 89 0.69 -2.57 -11.15
C GLN A 89 1.50 -1.30 -10.92
N ILE A 90 0.83 -0.27 -10.41
CA ILE A 90 1.49 1.01 -10.11
C ILE A 90 2.02 0.96 -8.68
N LEU A 91 3.26 1.39 -8.51
CA LEU A 91 3.87 1.52 -7.18
C LEU A 91 4.17 2.99 -6.93
N TYR A 92 3.58 3.53 -5.87
CA TYR A 92 3.82 4.90 -5.43
C TYR A 92 4.49 4.89 -4.06
N THR A 93 5.64 5.56 -3.94
CA THR A 93 6.31 5.72 -2.65
C THR A 93 6.58 7.18 -2.39
N TYR A 94 6.51 7.58 -1.12
CA TYR A 94 6.66 8.99 -0.76
C TYR A 94 8.09 9.53 -0.93
N LEU A 95 9.07 8.64 -0.83
CA LEU A 95 10.46 9.07 -0.91
C LEU A 95 11.02 8.99 -2.33
N HIS A 96 10.22 8.47 -3.25
CA HIS A 96 10.66 8.26 -4.62
C HIS A 96 9.58 8.76 -5.56
N PHE A 97 9.33 8.08 -6.62
CA PHE A 97 8.38 8.47 -7.66
C PHE A 97 7.37 7.36 -7.88
N CYS A 98 6.32 7.71 -8.62
CA CYS A 98 5.33 6.73 -9.04
C CYS A 98 5.92 5.88 -10.16
N LEU A 99 5.86 4.58 -10.02
CA LEU A 99 6.43 3.63 -10.97
C LEU A 99 5.38 2.62 -11.42
N LEU A 100 5.26 2.44 -12.73
CA LEU A 100 4.45 1.36 -13.29
C LEU A 100 5.34 0.12 -13.38
N TYR A 101 4.97 -0.91 -12.67
CA TYR A 101 5.77 -2.14 -12.68
C TYR A 101 5.52 -2.93 -13.97
N THR A 102 6.60 -3.24 -14.67
CA THR A 102 6.59 -4.08 -15.86
C THR A 102 7.75 -5.06 -15.76
N SER A 103 7.73 -6.10 -16.60
CA SER A 103 8.84 -7.06 -16.64
C SER A 103 10.18 -6.38 -16.91
N ASP A 104 10.19 -5.34 -17.72
CA ASP A 104 11.42 -4.62 -18.05
C ASP A 104 11.89 -3.73 -16.90
N ALA A 105 10.94 -3.16 -16.16
CA ALA A 105 11.26 -2.29 -15.02
C ALA A 105 11.86 -3.07 -13.86
N ALA A 106 11.61 -4.37 -13.78
CA ALA A 106 12.14 -5.19 -12.70
C ALA A 106 13.67 -5.21 -12.68
N ASP A 107 14.29 -5.02 -13.83
CA ASP A 107 15.75 -5.01 -13.94
C ASP A 107 16.36 -3.67 -13.50
N ASP A 108 15.57 -2.63 -13.43
CA ASP A 108 16.04 -1.28 -13.16
C ASP A 108 15.76 -0.83 -11.73
N THR A 109 15.30 -1.70 -10.89
CA THR A 109 14.91 -1.35 -9.52
C THR A 109 16.10 -1.32 -8.55
N SER A 110 17.24 -1.08 -9.03
CA SER A 110 18.43 -0.94 -8.21
C SER A 110 18.51 0.44 -7.55
#